data_f23b57cfd242bb0289e9707b80bb6726
#
_entry.id   f23b57cfd242bb0289e9707b80bb6726
#
_cell.length_a   1.000
_cell.length_b   1.000
_cell.length_c   1.000
_cell.angle_alpha   90.00
_cell.angle_beta   90.00
_cell.angle_gamma   90.00
#
_symmetry.space_group_name_H-M   'P 1'
#
loop_
_entity.id
_entity.type
_entity.pdbx_description
1 polymer ?
#
loop_
_entity_poly.entity_id
_entity_poly.type
_entity_poly.pdbx_seq_one_letter_code
_entity_poly.pdbx_strand_id
1 'polypeptide(L)'
;MEEKKKISSAVIRRLPRYYRYLGELIESGVQRISSKDLSVRMKVTASQIRQDLNNFGGFGQQGYGYNVKYLYDEIGKILGIDRKHNMIIIGAGNLGRAIVNYTDFEKRGFVICGVFDNNPELKGESIHGIDIMMMDQLADFIHKNDIEIVALTIPKQAAKGIGKQVAHTDLNLPDDVIVENVHLSESLMRLSYTIANKHS
;
A
#
# COMPACT_ATOMS: atom_id res chain seq x y z
N MET A 1 -7.08 31.37 2.98
CA MET A 1 -6.69 30.07 2.37
C MET A 1 -5.39 29.66 3.05
N GLU A 2 -5.45 28.69 3.96
CA GLU A 2 -4.23 28.15 4.56
C GLU A 2 -3.45 27.37 3.49
N GLU A 3 -2.21 27.79 3.24
CA GLU A 3 -1.28 27.01 2.41
C GLU A 3 -1.12 25.63 3.05
N LYS A 4 -1.65 24.58 2.41
CA LYS A 4 -1.39 23.19 2.82
C LYS A 4 0.12 22.96 2.76
N LYS A 5 0.77 22.97 3.90
CA LYS A 5 2.20 22.71 4.03
C LYS A 5 2.55 21.41 3.31
N LYS A 6 3.32 21.50 2.24
CA LYS A 6 3.71 20.34 1.43
C LYS A 6 4.53 19.37 2.27
N ILE A 7 3.93 18.27 2.64
CA ILE A 7 4.58 17.24 3.47
C ILE A 7 5.65 16.54 2.64
N SER A 8 6.84 16.34 3.20
CA SER A 8 7.93 15.71 2.46
C SER A 8 7.63 14.23 2.14
N SER A 9 8.03 13.77 0.96
CA SER A 9 7.88 12.38 0.54
C SER A 9 8.53 11.39 1.52
N ALA A 10 9.60 11.80 2.20
CA ALA A 10 10.26 10.99 3.21
C ALA A 10 9.38 10.74 4.44
N VAL A 11 8.56 11.70 4.85
CA VAL A 11 7.57 11.53 5.93
C VAL A 11 6.47 10.59 5.46
N ILE A 12 5.89 10.84 4.28
CA ILE A 12 4.82 9.99 3.73
C ILE A 12 5.25 8.50 3.64
N ARG A 13 6.49 8.22 3.20
CA ARG A 13 7.03 6.85 3.14
C ARG A 13 7.14 6.16 4.50
N ARG A 14 7.19 6.91 5.61
CA ARG A 14 7.26 6.34 6.97
C ARG A 14 5.87 6.07 7.56
N LEU A 15 4.82 6.75 7.11
CA LEU A 15 3.46 6.61 7.66
C LEU A 15 2.94 5.17 7.66
N PRO A 16 3.11 4.35 6.60
CA PRO A 16 2.68 2.95 6.63
C PRO A 16 3.33 2.13 7.74
N ARG A 17 4.57 2.44 8.11
CA ARG A 17 5.25 1.78 9.25
C ARG A 17 4.67 2.22 10.58
N TYR A 18 4.35 3.51 10.76
CA TYR A 18 3.64 3.99 11.95
C TYR A 18 2.29 3.27 12.07
N TYR A 19 1.51 3.25 11.00
CA TYR A 19 0.20 2.63 10.98
C TYR A 19 0.25 1.16 11.41
N ARG A 20 1.17 0.38 10.84
CA ARG A 20 1.36 -1.03 11.20
C ARG A 20 1.71 -1.22 12.66
N TYR A 21 2.72 -0.49 13.18
CA TYR A 21 3.12 -0.66 14.58
C TYR A 21 2.06 -0.20 15.57
N LEU A 22 1.30 0.83 15.23
CA LEU A 22 0.17 1.25 16.06
C LEU A 22 -0.94 0.21 16.06
N GLY A 23 -1.20 -0.46 14.93
CA GLY A 23 -2.12 -1.60 14.85
C GLY A 23 -1.71 -2.74 15.78
N GLU A 24 -0.43 -3.15 15.75
CA GLU A 24 0.12 -4.16 16.66
C GLU A 24 -0.04 -3.77 18.14
N LEU A 25 0.10 -2.48 18.46
CA LEU A 25 -0.09 -1.96 19.82
C LEU A 25 -1.56 -2.01 20.25
N ILE A 26 -2.50 -1.71 19.34
CA ILE A 26 -3.94 -1.80 19.60
C ILE A 26 -4.32 -3.26 19.92
N GLU A 27 -3.86 -4.20 19.10
CA GLU A 27 -4.07 -5.64 19.32
C GLU A 27 -3.50 -6.12 20.65
N SER A 28 -2.40 -5.50 21.10
CA SER A 28 -1.76 -5.78 22.40
C SER A 28 -2.40 -5.01 23.56
N GLY A 29 -3.48 -4.25 23.35
CA GLY A 29 -4.19 -3.48 24.37
C GLY A 29 -3.46 -2.24 24.87
N VAL A 30 -2.41 -1.78 24.18
CA VAL A 30 -1.63 -0.59 24.57
C VAL A 30 -2.39 0.68 24.20
N GLN A 31 -2.76 1.47 25.20
CA GLN A 31 -3.54 2.68 24.98
C GLN A 31 -2.67 3.93 24.70
N ARG A 32 -1.46 3.97 25.25
CA ARG A 32 -0.55 5.12 25.12
C ARG A 32 0.88 4.66 24.84
N ILE A 33 1.60 5.47 24.05
CA ILE A 33 3.01 5.23 23.74
C ILE A 33 3.79 6.54 23.72
N SER A 34 5.03 6.53 24.25
CA SER A 34 5.93 7.67 24.15
C SER A 34 6.65 7.70 22.79
N SER A 35 7.14 8.89 22.39
CA SER A 35 8.01 8.98 21.20
C SER A 35 9.30 8.16 21.37
N LYS A 36 9.77 7.96 22.59
CA LYS A 36 10.94 7.12 22.90
C LYS A 36 10.65 5.65 22.62
N ASP A 37 9.55 5.12 23.15
CA ASP A 37 9.21 3.69 22.96
C ASP A 37 8.87 3.38 21.48
N LEU A 38 8.16 4.30 20.82
CA LEU A 38 7.88 4.17 19.39
C LEU A 38 9.18 4.23 18.57
N SER A 39 10.17 5.05 18.96
CA SER A 39 11.46 5.16 18.29
C SER A 39 12.27 3.86 18.32
N VAL A 40 12.21 3.12 19.41
CA VAL A 40 12.85 1.80 19.54
C VAL A 40 12.26 0.82 18.52
N ARG A 41 10.93 0.74 18.43
CA ARG A 41 10.24 -0.14 17.47
C ARG A 41 10.52 0.24 16.01
N MET A 42 10.54 1.52 15.72
CA MET A 42 10.72 2.04 14.36
C MET A 42 12.19 2.16 13.94
N LYS A 43 13.14 2.00 14.87
CA LYS A 43 14.58 2.21 14.63
C LYS A 43 14.89 3.60 14.04
N VAL A 44 14.26 4.63 14.58
CA VAL A 44 14.50 6.04 14.29
C VAL A 44 14.62 6.82 15.60
N THR A 45 15.03 8.08 15.58
CA THR A 45 15.14 8.88 16.81
C THR A 45 13.77 9.35 17.29
N ALA A 46 13.62 9.53 18.60
CA ALA A 46 12.40 10.12 19.18
C ALA A 46 12.14 11.55 18.66
N SER A 47 13.20 12.29 18.31
CA SER A 47 13.09 13.60 17.67
C SER A 47 12.46 13.50 16.28
N GLN A 48 12.90 12.52 15.48
CA GLN A 48 12.33 12.27 14.15
C GLN A 48 10.85 11.92 14.25
N ILE A 49 10.45 11.08 15.22
CA ILE A 49 9.03 10.76 15.46
C ILE A 49 8.20 12.02 15.72
N ARG A 50 8.69 12.87 16.63
CA ARG A 50 8.00 14.14 16.95
C ARG A 50 7.90 15.04 15.73
N GLN A 51 8.97 15.16 14.96
CA GLN A 51 9.01 15.98 13.76
C GLN A 51 8.05 15.45 12.68
N ASP A 52 8.03 14.13 12.44
CA ASP A 52 7.13 13.51 11.47
C ASP A 52 5.67 13.77 11.84
N LEU A 53 5.31 13.50 13.10
CA LEU A 53 3.93 13.64 13.55
C LEU A 53 3.48 15.10 13.63
N ASN A 54 4.38 16.05 13.93
CA ASN A 54 4.06 17.49 13.92
C ASN A 54 3.70 18.05 12.53
N ASN A 55 4.03 17.34 11.44
CA ASN A 55 3.61 17.76 10.10
C ASN A 55 2.08 17.64 9.90
N PHE A 56 1.40 16.82 10.69
CA PHE A 56 -0.02 16.52 10.57
C PHE A 56 -0.88 17.08 11.70
N GLY A 57 -0.27 17.86 12.61
CA GLY A 57 -0.93 18.43 13.79
C GLY A 57 -0.34 17.87 15.08
N GLY A 58 -0.74 18.45 16.19
CA GLY A 58 -0.21 18.09 17.52
C GLY A 58 -0.87 16.84 18.10
N PHE A 59 -0.45 15.66 17.72
CA PHE A 59 -1.02 14.38 18.20
C PHE A 59 -0.65 14.01 19.64
N GLY A 60 0.27 14.71 20.27
CA GLY A 60 0.74 14.40 21.62
C GLY A 60 0.73 15.60 22.55
N GLN A 61 0.38 15.37 23.81
CA GLN A 61 0.63 16.31 24.88
C GLN A 61 2.00 16.02 25.51
N GLN A 62 2.74 17.09 25.79
CA GLN A 62 4.05 16.99 26.41
C GLN A 62 3.94 16.25 27.76
N GLY A 63 4.73 15.19 27.95
CA GLY A 63 4.74 14.36 29.15
C GLY A 63 3.73 13.18 29.15
N TYR A 64 2.69 13.19 28.31
CA TYR A 64 1.64 12.15 28.29
C TYR A 64 1.77 11.14 27.15
N GLY A 65 2.66 11.39 26.17
CA GLY A 65 2.78 10.55 24.97
C GLY A 65 1.58 10.65 24.04
N TYR A 66 1.52 9.71 23.10
CA TYR A 66 0.45 9.62 22.08
C TYR A 66 -0.62 8.64 22.51
N ASN A 67 -1.89 8.99 22.27
CA ASN A 67 -2.97 8.02 22.31
C ASN A 67 -2.85 7.13 21.05
N VAL A 68 -2.70 5.83 21.25
CA VAL A 68 -2.40 4.88 20.17
C VAL A 68 -3.55 4.80 19.15
N LYS A 69 -4.79 4.64 19.64
CA LYS A 69 -5.97 4.53 18.77
C LYS A 69 -6.20 5.82 17.98
N TYR A 70 -6.13 6.97 18.64
CA TYR A 70 -6.31 8.25 17.96
C TYR A 70 -5.24 8.48 16.88
N LEU A 71 -3.97 8.21 17.20
CA LEU A 71 -2.87 8.36 16.23
C LEU A 71 -3.00 7.37 15.05
N TYR A 72 -3.45 6.15 15.32
CA TYR A 72 -3.73 5.15 14.29
C TYR A 72 -4.79 5.63 13.32
N ASP A 73 -5.93 6.12 13.84
CA ASP A 73 -7.05 6.59 13.02
C ASP A 73 -6.65 7.81 12.18
N GLU A 74 -5.94 8.78 12.76
CA GLU A 74 -5.50 9.97 12.04
C GLU A 74 -4.48 9.62 10.93
N ILE A 75 -3.54 8.72 11.20
CA ILE A 75 -2.62 8.23 10.15
C ILE A 75 -3.38 7.48 9.06
N GLY A 76 -4.39 6.69 9.42
CA GLY A 76 -5.27 6.01 8.45
C GLY A 76 -5.94 7.00 7.51
N LYS A 77 -6.50 8.09 8.03
CA LYS A 77 -7.09 9.19 7.23
C LYS A 77 -6.06 9.87 6.31
N ILE A 78 -4.87 10.13 6.82
CA ILE A 78 -3.78 10.75 6.04
C ILE A 78 -3.35 9.82 4.88
N LEU A 79 -3.30 8.52 5.12
CA LEU A 79 -2.99 7.51 4.12
C LEU A 79 -4.17 7.23 3.17
N GLY A 80 -5.37 7.72 3.49
CA GLY A 80 -6.58 7.50 2.71
C GLY A 80 -7.12 6.07 2.80
N ILE A 81 -6.67 5.27 3.78
CA ILE A 81 -7.10 3.88 3.98
C ILE A 81 -8.32 3.75 4.91
N ASP A 82 -8.94 4.84 5.22
CA ASP A 82 -10.24 4.95 5.91
C ASP A 82 -11.44 4.83 4.96
N ARG A 83 -11.18 4.74 3.65
CA ARG A 83 -12.15 4.51 2.60
C ARG A 83 -11.81 3.28 1.75
N LYS A 84 -12.76 2.84 0.94
CA LYS A 84 -12.53 1.73 0.00
C LYS A 84 -11.82 2.23 -1.25
N HIS A 85 -10.87 1.41 -1.72
CA HIS A 85 -10.15 1.59 -2.98
C HIS A 85 -10.38 0.35 -3.84
N ASN A 86 -11.07 0.50 -4.96
CA ASN A 86 -11.30 -0.59 -5.88
C ASN A 86 -10.01 -0.91 -6.65
N MET A 87 -9.59 -2.16 -6.57
CA MET A 87 -8.35 -2.64 -7.16
C MET A 87 -8.61 -3.82 -8.09
N ILE A 88 -7.85 -3.90 -9.18
CA ILE A 88 -7.79 -5.08 -10.04
C ILE A 88 -6.37 -5.64 -10.09
N ILE A 89 -6.28 -6.94 -10.34
CA ILE A 89 -5.02 -7.66 -10.51
C ILE A 89 -4.89 -8.06 -11.96
N ILE A 90 -3.74 -7.76 -12.59
CA ILE A 90 -3.40 -8.25 -13.93
C ILE A 90 -2.28 -9.27 -13.79
N GLY A 91 -2.58 -10.52 -14.12
CA GLY A 91 -1.75 -11.70 -13.95
C GLY A 91 -2.29 -12.63 -12.85
N ALA A 92 -2.90 -13.76 -13.24
CA ALA A 92 -3.43 -14.78 -12.34
C ALA A 92 -2.43 -15.90 -12.01
N GLY A 93 -1.13 -15.60 -12.13
CA GLY A 93 -0.03 -16.49 -11.73
C GLY A 93 0.13 -16.57 -10.20
N ASN A 94 1.24 -17.18 -9.76
CA ASN A 94 1.48 -17.43 -8.33
C ASN A 94 1.40 -16.16 -7.47
N LEU A 95 1.97 -15.03 -7.91
CA LEU A 95 1.95 -13.78 -7.16
C LEU A 95 0.55 -13.16 -7.14
N GLY A 96 -0.16 -13.14 -8.28
CA GLY A 96 -1.52 -12.63 -8.36
C GLY A 96 -2.46 -13.42 -7.45
N ARG A 97 -2.42 -14.75 -7.51
CA ARG A 97 -3.19 -15.63 -6.63
C ARG A 97 -2.88 -15.39 -5.15
N ALA A 98 -1.60 -15.19 -4.80
CA ALA A 98 -1.20 -14.90 -3.42
C ALA A 98 -1.77 -13.57 -2.93
N ILE A 99 -1.78 -12.53 -3.77
CA ILE A 99 -2.34 -11.22 -3.45
C ILE A 99 -3.86 -11.30 -3.27
N VAL A 100 -4.57 -11.98 -4.18
CA VAL A 100 -6.04 -12.14 -4.10
C VAL A 100 -6.44 -12.89 -2.83
N ASN A 101 -5.69 -13.90 -2.42
CA ASN A 101 -5.96 -14.66 -1.20
C ASN A 101 -5.54 -13.95 0.10
N TYR A 102 -4.88 -12.79 0.01
CA TYR A 102 -4.42 -12.06 1.20
C TYR A 102 -5.53 -11.14 1.75
N THR A 103 -6.32 -11.65 2.68
CA THR A 103 -7.52 -10.99 3.22
C THR A 103 -7.24 -9.67 3.99
N ASP A 104 -6.00 -9.40 4.40
CA ASP A 104 -5.66 -8.18 5.12
C ASP A 104 -5.68 -6.91 4.25
N PHE A 105 -5.71 -7.06 2.93
CA PHE A 105 -5.91 -5.91 2.03
C PHE A 105 -7.31 -5.31 2.22
N GLU A 106 -8.34 -6.14 2.30
CA GLU A 106 -9.72 -5.68 2.49
C GLU A 106 -9.90 -4.94 3.82
N LYS A 107 -9.29 -5.43 4.91
CA LYS A 107 -9.29 -4.76 6.21
C LYS A 107 -8.65 -3.36 6.18
N ARG A 108 -7.83 -3.08 5.18
CA ARG A 108 -7.15 -1.79 4.95
C ARG A 108 -7.80 -0.96 3.85
N GLY A 109 -9.01 -1.30 3.46
CA GLY A 109 -9.78 -0.58 2.45
C GLY A 109 -9.49 -0.97 0.99
N PHE A 110 -8.56 -1.89 0.70
CA PHE A 110 -8.28 -2.33 -0.68
C PHE A 110 -9.19 -3.48 -1.07
N VAL A 111 -10.13 -3.24 -1.96
CA VAL A 111 -11.12 -4.22 -2.42
C VAL A 111 -10.72 -4.71 -3.81
N ILE A 112 -10.40 -6.00 -3.92
CA ILE A 112 -10.09 -6.62 -5.22
C ILE A 112 -11.40 -6.91 -5.94
N CYS A 113 -11.67 -6.17 -7.01
CA CYS A 113 -12.92 -6.25 -7.77
C CYS A 113 -12.81 -7.16 -9.01
N GLY A 114 -11.60 -7.45 -9.48
CA GLY A 114 -11.40 -8.24 -10.68
C GLY A 114 -9.98 -8.78 -10.81
N VAL A 115 -9.85 -9.91 -11.49
CA VAL A 115 -8.58 -10.54 -11.85
C VAL A 115 -8.57 -10.77 -13.35
N PHE A 116 -7.46 -10.40 -14.00
CA PHE A 116 -7.31 -10.49 -15.46
C PHE A 116 -6.08 -11.31 -15.83
N ASP A 117 -6.19 -12.12 -16.86
CA ASP A 117 -5.06 -12.83 -17.46
C ASP A 117 -5.25 -12.96 -18.99
N ASN A 118 -4.15 -13.20 -19.69
CA ASN A 118 -4.15 -13.46 -21.12
C ASN A 118 -4.12 -14.96 -21.46
N ASN A 119 -3.92 -15.85 -20.48
CA ASN A 119 -3.93 -17.30 -20.68
C ASN A 119 -5.38 -17.81 -20.81
N PRO A 120 -5.79 -18.30 -21.99
CA PRO A 120 -7.16 -18.77 -22.22
C PRO A 120 -7.53 -20.02 -21.40
N GLU A 121 -6.55 -20.77 -20.90
CA GLU A 121 -6.77 -21.94 -20.04
C GLU A 121 -7.37 -21.56 -18.67
N LEU A 122 -7.13 -20.33 -18.23
CA LEU A 122 -7.64 -19.82 -16.97
C LEU A 122 -9.08 -19.29 -17.06
N LYS A 123 -9.63 -19.24 -18.26
CA LYS A 123 -11.01 -18.76 -18.48
C LYS A 123 -12.02 -19.64 -17.75
N GLY A 124 -12.79 -19.03 -16.86
CA GLY A 124 -13.79 -19.72 -16.04
C GLY A 124 -13.27 -20.27 -14.72
N GLU A 125 -11.96 -20.11 -14.44
CA GLU A 125 -11.45 -20.30 -13.07
C GLU A 125 -11.80 -19.10 -12.19
N SER A 126 -11.81 -19.31 -10.88
CA SER A 126 -11.95 -18.24 -9.89
C SER A 126 -10.89 -18.34 -8.82
N ILE A 127 -10.54 -17.20 -8.23
CA ILE A 127 -9.63 -17.10 -7.09
C ILE A 127 -10.39 -16.37 -5.98
N HIS A 128 -10.58 -17.02 -4.84
CA HIS A 128 -11.31 -16.46 -3.70
C HIS A 128 -12.69 -15.90 -4.07
N GLY A 129 -13.39 -16.59 -5.00
CA GLY A 129 -14.72 -16.18 -5.46
C GLY A 129 -14.74 -15.07 -6.52
N ILE A 130 -13.57 -14.61 -6.99
CA ILE A 130 -13.45 -13.64 -8.07
C ILE A 130 -13.07 -14.37 -9.36
N ASP A 131 -13.92 -14.26 -10.39
CA ASP A 131 -13.68 -14.91 -11.68
C ASP A 131 -12.48 -14.28 -12.41
N ILE A 132 -11.70 -15.15 -13.08
CA ILE A 132 -10.60 -14.70 -13.95
C ILE A 132 -11.19 -14.30 -15.29
N MET A 133 -11.04 -13.02 -15.61
CA MET A 133 -11.47 -12.40 -16.86
C MET A 133 -10.34 -12.33 -17.87
N MET A 134 -10.69 -12.30 -19.16
CA MET A 134 -9.70 -12.14 -20.23
C MET A 134 -9.39 -10.66 -20.46
N MET A 135 -8.18 -10.39 -20.97
CA MET A 135 -7.67 -9.02 -21.16
C MET A 135 -8.50 -8.15 -22.13
N ASP A 136 -9.27 -8.76 -23.04
CA ASP A 136 -10.20 -8.06 -23.94
C ASP A 136 -11.37 -7.41 -23.20
N GLN A 137 -11.70 -7.90 -22.00
CA GLN A 137 -12.76 -7.36 -21.13
C GLN A 137 -12.28 -6.22 -20.21
N LEU A 138 -10.96 -5.98 -20.14
CA LEU A 138 -10.35 -5.06 -19.18
C LEU A 138 -10.86 -3.63 -19.30
N ALA A 139 -10.90 -3.08 -20.51
CA ALA A 139 -11.30 -1.70 -20.74
C ALA A 139 -12.76 -1.46 -20.30
N ASP A 140 -13.67 -2.31 -20.72
CA ASP A 140 -15.08 -2.24 -20.33
C ASP A 140 -15.27 -2.38 -18.82
N PHE A 141 -14.49 -3.24 -18.20
CA PHE A 141 -14.55 -3.46 -16.76
C PHE A 141 -14.11 -2.21 -15.97
N ILE A 142 -12.99 -1.61 -16.36
CA ILE A 142 -12.49 -0.37 -15.72
C ILE A 142 -13.50 0.76 -15.88
N HIS A 143 -14.11 0.92 -17.05
CA HIS A 143 -15.14 1.95 -17.28
C HIS A 143 -16.41 1.78 -16.42
N LYS A 144 -16.75 0.55 -16.08
CA LYS A 144 -17.97 0.23 -15.31
C LYS A 144 -17.78 0.23 -13.79
N ASN A 145 -16.54 0.18 -13.31
CA ASN A 145 -16.25 -0.13 -11.91
C ASN A 145 -15.19 0.82 -11.34
N ASP A 146 -15.40 2.04 -11.11
CA ASP A 146 -14.53 3.04 -10.45
C ASP A 146 -13.18 2.47 -9.94
N ILE A 147 -12.32 1.98 -10.85
CA ILE A 147 -11.06 1.33 -10.49
C ILE A 147 -10.00 2.40 -10.21
N GLU A 148 -9.47 2.40 -9.00
CA GLU A 148 -8.44 3.33 -8.55
C GLU A 148 -7.03 2.74 -8.62
N ILE A 149 -6.90 1.40 -8.53
CA ILE A 149 -5.60 0.73 -8.43
C ILE A 149 -5.54 -0.45 -9.39
N VAL A 150 -4.44 -0.53 -10.13
CA VAL A 150 -4.12 -1.69 -10.97
C VAL A 150 -2.79 -2.29 -10.49
N ALA A 151 -2.83 -3.53 -10.01
CA ALA A 151 -1.63 -4.26 -9.62
C ALA A 151 -1.18 -5.20 -10.75
N LEU A 152 0.01 -4.96 -11.29
CA LEU A 152 0.62 -5.80 -12.32
C LEU A 152 1.48 -6.88 -11.66
N THR A 153 1.06 -8.14 -11.77
CA THR A 153 1.76 -9.32 -11.22
C THR A 153 2.32 -10.22 -12.32
N ILE A 154 2.70 -9.61 -13.41
CA ILE A 154 3.21 -10.25 -14.64
C ILE A 154 4.71 -9.97 -14.82
N PRO A 155 5.43 -10.74 -15.65
CA PRO A 155 6.83 -10.49 -15.96
C PRO A 155 7.05 -9.08 -16.52
N LYS A 156 8.19 -8.47 -16.18
CA LYS A 156 8.54 -7.07 -16.57
C LYS A 156 8.45 -6.81 -18.08
N GLN A 157 8.77 -7.83 -18.91
CA GLN A 157 8.67 -7.71 -20.37
C GLN A 157 7.22 -7.55 -20.82
N ALA A 158 6.30 -8.28 -20.21
CA ALA A 158 4.86 -8.20 -20.49
C ALA A 158 4.25 -6.89 -19.93
N ALA A 159 4.73 -6.43 -18.76
CA ALA A 159 4.25 -5.21 -18.13
C ALA A 159 4.43 -3.96 -19.00
N LYS A 160 5.51 -3.87 -19.79
CA LYS A 160 5.75 -2.76 -20.71
C LYS A 160 4.68 -2.64 -21.81
N GLY A 161 4.15 -3.77 -22.28
CA GLY A 161 3.06 -3.80 -23.27
C GLY A 161 1.72 -3.39 -22.64
N ILE A 162 1.41 -3.93 -21.47
CA ILE A 162 0.16 -3.69 -20.76
C ILE A 162 0.10 -2.28 -20.16
N GLY A 163 1.21 -1.76 -19.62
CA GLY A 163 1.28 -0.38 -19.15
C GLY A 163 0.98 0.63 -20.26
N LYS A 164 1.39 0.35 -21.50
CA LYS A 164 0.98 1.12 -22.68
C LYS A 164 -0.50 0.87 -23.03
N GLN A 165 -0.99 -0.33 -22.88
CA GLN A 165 -2.37 -0.70 -23.19
C GLN A 165 -3.36 -0.13 -22.17
N VAL A 166 -2.98 -0.07 -20.90
CA VAL A 166 -3.72 0.62 -19.82
C VAL A 166 -3.61 2.14 -19.98
N ALA A 167 -2.47 2.66 -20.47
CA ALA A 167 -2.27 4.09 -20.72
C ALA A 167 -2.72 4.56 -22.11
N HIS A 168 -2.91 3.65 -23.09
CA HIS A 168 -3.29 3.96 -24.49
C HIS A 168 -4.65 3.39 -24.91
N THR A 169 -5.35 2.65 -24.05
CA THR A 169 -6.80 2.55 -24.25
C THR A 169 -7.31 3.98 -24.08
N ASP A 170 -8.30 4.39 -24.90
CA ASP A 170 -9.07 5.65 -24.75
C ASP A 170 -9.76 5.82 -23.37
N LEU A 171 -9.22 5.17 -22.37
CA LEU A 171 -9.32 5.53 -20.98
C LEU A 171 -8.67 6.91 -20.90
N ASN A 172 -9.49 7.95 -20.77
CA ASN A 172 -9.06 9.21 -20.18
C ASN A 172 -8.55 8.88 -18.76
N LEU A 173 -7.40 8.21 -18.69
CA LEU A 173 -6.64 8.14 -17.45
C LEU A 173 -6.25 9.57 -17.18
N PRO A 174 -6.62 10.13 -16.03
CA PRO A 174 -6.18 11.46 -15.65
C PRO A 174 -4.66 11.53 -15.77
N ASP A 175 -4.12 12.71 -16.08
CA ASP A 175 -2.66 12.97 -16.18
C ASP A 175 -1.89 12.64 -14.88
N ASP A 176 -2.58 12.16 -13.85
CA ASP A 176 -2.12 11.87 -12.49
C ASP A 176 -1.97 10.37 -12.16
N VAL A 177 -1.90 9.47 -13.14
CA VAL A 177 -1.61 8.05 -12.88
C VAL A 177 -0.24 7.89 -12.24
N ILE A 178 -0.24 7.48 -10.98
CA ILE A 178 0.99 7.21 -10.21
C ILE A 178 1.38 5.75 -10.41
N VAL A 179 2.61 5.53 -10.92
CA VAL A 179 3.18 4.19 -11.07
C VAL A 179 4.18 3.93 -9.93
N GLU A 180 3.90 2.96 -9.08
CA GLU A 180 4.81 2.51 -8.03
C GLU A 180 5.34 1.11 -8.38
N ASN A 181 6.68 0.97 -8.36
CA ASN A 181 7.35 -0.31 -8.62
C ASN A 181 7.80 -0.96 -7.32
N VAL A 182 7.31 -2.16 -7.03
CA VAL A 182 7.74 -2.94 -5.87
C VAL A 182 8.89 -3.86 -6.26
N HIS A 183 10.10 -3.53 -5.79
CA HIS A 183 11.32 -4.32 -6.06
C HIS A 183 11.67 -5.22 -4.87
N LEU A 184 11.09 -6.42 -4.83
CA LEU A 184 11.38 -7.41 -3.78
C LEU A 184 12.87 -7.79 -3.74
N SER A 185 13.53 -7.86 -4.90
CA SER A 185 14.96 -8.13 -5.03
C SER A 185 15.86 -7.12 -4.31
N GLU A 186 15.49 -5.83 -4.31
CA GLU A 186 16.28 -4.81 -3.60
C GLU A 186 16.21 -5.00 -2.07
N SER A 187 15.09 -5.44 -1.55
CA SER A 187 14.93 -5.76 -0.13
C SER A 187 15.77 -6.97 0.26
N LEU A 188 15.85 -7.99 -0.60
CA LEU A 188 16.71 -9.16 -0.41
C LEU A 188 18.19 -8.81 -0.49
N MET A 189 18.60 -7.96 -1.45
CA MET A 189 20.00 -7.49 -1.55
C MET A 189 20.41 -6.67 -0.32
N ARG A 190 19.55 -5.81 0.21
CA ARG A 190 19.80 -5.09 1.47
C ARG A 190 19.94 -6.04 2.66
N LEU A 191 19.12 -7.08 2.73
CA LEU A 191 19.22 -8.10 3.76
C LEU A 191 20.53 -8.87 3.66
N SER A 192 20.94 -9.28 2.46
CA SER A 192 22.22 -9.94 2.19
C SER A 192 23.41 -9.08 2.65
N TYR A 193 23.43 -7.79 2.31
CA TYR A 193 24.45 -6.86 2.80
C TYR A 193 24.49 -6.79 4.33
N THR A 194 23.33 -6.74 4.98
CA THR A 194 23.23 -6.68 6.44
C THR A 194 23.77 -7.95 7.09
N ILE A 195 23.51 -9.13 6.50
CA ILE A 195 24.01 -10.42 6.98
C ILE A 195 25.52 -10.48 6.82
N ALA A 196 26.06 -10.13 5.64
CA ALA A 196 27.49 -10.15 5.36
C ALA A 196 28.32 -9.27 6.33
N ASN A 197 27.74 -8.14 6.76
CA ASN A 197 28.44 -7.20 7.66
C ASN A 197 28.08 -7.37 9.16
N LYS A 198 27.32 -8.41 9.53
CA LYS A 198 27.03 -8.73 10.94
C LYS A 198 28.17 -9.51 11.63
N HIS A 199 29.08 -10.05 10.87
CA HIS A 199 30.18 -10.89 11.34
C HIS A 199 31.58 -10.22 11.15
N SER A 200 31.57 -8.94 10.80
CA SER A 200 32.76 -8.06 10.81
C SER A 200 32.68 -7.09 11.99
#